data_7a5f23867df0d3162e248f4e6cc79385
#
_entry.id   7a5f23867df0d3162e248f4e6cc79385
#
_cell.length_a   1.000
_cell.length_b   1.000
_cell.length_c   1.000
_cell.angle_alpha   90.00
_cell.angle_beta   90.00
_cell.angle_gamma   90.00
#
_symmetry.space_group_name_H-M   'P 1'
#
loop_
_entity.id
_entity.type
_entity.pdbx_description
1 polymer ?
#
loop_
_entity_poly.entity_id
_entity_poly.type
_entity_poly.pdbx_seq_one_letter_code
_entity_poly.pdbx_strand_id
1 'polypeptide(L)'
;MKIQYVGLDSINGPLVFIRTPKDVSFEEKVTLILKNGERRLGNIIRLDDDITTIQVYEGTNGIDTKEVSSVFMGEPLKLKLSPSMLGRIFDGTGNPIDDLGEIEACVERDINSSSINPVSRKYPRNFIQTGISTIDGLMTLIRGQKLPIFSGSGINHNELAERIIRQSDITDGGNFAIVFGLMGAEYETAEFFKKSFKENGVLSKVVMFENLSNDSSIERILTPKLALTCAEYLAFDLDMQVLVVLTDMTAYAEALREISTLKGEIPSRKGYPGYLYSDFASIY
;
A
#
# COMPACT_ATOMS: atom_id res chain seq x y z
N MET A 1 25.61 7.96 -0.85
CA MET A 1 26.27 8.36 -2.12
C MET A 1 25.35 7.90 -3.23
N LYS A 2 24.90 8.76 -4.11
CA LYS A 2 24.00 8.33 -5.20
C LYS A 2 24.86 7.72 -6.32
N ILE A 3 24.60 6.46 -6.63
CA ILE A 3 25.29 5.74 -7.69
C ILE A 3 24.38 5.75 -8.91
N GLN A 4 24.90 6.15 -10.06
CA GLN A 4 24.14 6.18 -11.32
C GLN A 4 24.76 5.23 -12.33
N TYR A 5 23.93 4.37 -12.90
CA TYR A 5 24.28 3.45 -13.99
C TYR A 5 23.44 3.76 -15.23
N VAL A 6 24.02 3.58 -16.39
CA VAL A 6 23.34 3.77 -17.68
C VAL A 6 23.22 2.42 -18.38
N GLY A 7 22.02 2.14 -18.85
CA GLY A 7 21.68 0.91 -19.56
C GLY A 7 21.20 -0.21 -18.65
N LEU A 8 20.47 -1.15 -19.25
CA LEU A 8 19.90 -2.35 -18.66
C LEU A 8 20.32 -3.56 -19.49
N ASP A 9 20.45 -4.71 -18.86
CA ASP A 9 20.70 -5.97 -19.57
C ASP A 9 19.44 -6.50 -20.25
N SER A 10 18.31 -6.52 -19.53
CA SER A 10 17.02 -6.99 -20.05
C SER A 10 15.85 -6.48 -19.23
N ILE A 11 14.64 -6.65 -19.79
CA ILE A 11 13.35 -6.33 -19.14
C ILE A 11 12.44 -7.55 -19.28
N ASN A 12 11.74 -7.92 -18.20
CA ASN A 12 10.73 -8.97 -18.22
C ASN A 12 9.53 -8.54 -17.37
N GLY A 13 8.43 -8.13 -18.03
CA GLY A 13 7.29 -7.54 -17.34
C GLY A 13 7.72 -6.32 -16.51
N PRO A 14 7.36 -6.24 -15.23
CA PRO A 14 7.77 -5.14 -14.35
C PRO A 14 9.17 -5.28 -13.78
N LEU A 15 9.91 -6.32 -14.19
CA LEU A 15 11.26 -6.60 -13.69
C LEU A 15 12.31 -6.11 -14.68
N VAL A 16 13.31 -5.43 -14.14
CA VAL A 16 14.45 -4.90 -14.87
C VAL A 16 15.72 -5.56 -14.33
N PHE A 17 16.58 -5.99 -15.23
CA PHE A 17 17.82 -6.67 -14.92
C PHE A 17 19.00 -5.78 -15.31
N ILE A 18 19.91 -5.60 -14.37
CA ILE A 18 21.16 -4.83 -14.59
C ILE A 18 22.35 -5.64 -14.07
N ARG A 19 23.54 -5.34 -14.56
CA ARG A 19 24.75 -5.87 -13.94
C ARG A 19 24.88 -5.34 -12.52
N THR A 20 25.20 -6.23 -11.58
CA THR A 20 25.26 -5.88 -10.17
C THR A 20 26.23 -4.72 -9.92
N PRO A 21 25.75 -3.55 -9.50
CA PRO A 21 26.58 -2.44 -9.12
C PRO A 21 27.33 -2.76 -7.81
N LYS A 22 28.45 -2.06 -7.59
CA LYS A 22 29.13 -2.11 -6.29
C LYS A 22 28.34 -1.30 -5.26
N ASP A 23 28.31 -1.77 -4.03
CA ASP A 23 27.74 -1.06 -2.87
C ASP A 23 26.22 -0.78 -2.97
N VAL A 24 25.46 -1.77 -3.45
CA VAL A 24 23.98 -1.74 -3.44
C VAL A 24 23.43 -2.73 -2.41
N SER A 25 22.25 -2.44 -1.86
CA SER A 25 21.63 -3.21 -0.79
C SER A 25 20.31 -3.82 -1.23
N PHE A 26 19.93 -4.93 -0.62
CA PHE A 26 18.61 -5.54 -0.81
C PHE A 26 17.50 -4.57 -0.34
N GLU A 27 16.38 -4.51 -1.05
CA GLU A 27 15.24 -3.57 -0.84
C GLU A 27 15.58 -2.07 -1.02
N GLU A 28 16.76 -1.76 -1.52
CA GLU A 28 17.14 -0.39 -1.82
C GLU A 28 16.25 0.22 -2.89
N LYS A 29 15.81 1.45 -2.65
CA LYS A 29 15.06 2.27 -3.61
C LYS A 29 15.92 2.66 -4.81
N VAL A 30 15.40 2.42 -6.00
CA VAL A 30 16.01 2.77 -7.27
C VAL A 30 15.10 3.71 -8.04
N THR A 31 15.67 4.76 -8.61
CA THR A 31 14.96 5.64 -9.54
C THR A 31 15.46 5.40 -10.95
N LEU A 32 14.59 4.96 -11.84
CA LEU A 32 14.86 4.87 -13.27
C LEU A 32 14.51 6.19 -13.93
N ILE A 33 15.47 6.78 -14.64
CA ILE A 33 15.27 8.03 -15.38
C ILE A 33 15.27 7.67 -16.87
N LEU A 34 14.12 7.87 -17.51
CA LEU A 34 13.93 7.59 -18.93
C LEU A 34 14.51 8.73 -19.78
N LYS A 35 14.70 8.48 -21.09
CA LYS A 35 15.19 9.47 -22.06
C LYS A 35 14.36 10.76 -22.09
N ASN A 36 13.05 10.66 -21.90
CA ASN A 36 12.13 11.80 -21.88
C ASN A 36 12.18 12.61 -20.55
N GLY A 37 13.03 12.19 -19.59
CA GLY A 37 13.13 12.78 -18.26
C GLY A 37 12.10 12.23 -17.25
N GLU A 38 11.20 11.36 -17.68
CA GLU A 38 10.27 10.67 -16.78
C GLU A 38 11.03 9.84 -15.76
N ARG A 39 10.54 9.83 -14.54
CA ARG A 39 11.14 9.08 -13.42
C ARG A 39 10.20 7.99 -13.00
N ARG A 40 10.72 6.79 -12.86
CA ARG A 40 9.98 5.64 -12.31
C ARG A 40 10.71 5.10 -11.09
N LEU A 41 9.92 4.74 -10.10
CA LEU A 41 10.44 4.20 -8.86
C LEU A 41 10.47 2.68 -8.92
N GLY A 42 11.39 2.10 -8.18
CA GLY A 42 11.50 0.66 -7.99
C GLY A 42 12.34 0.32 -6.78
N ASN A 43 12.46 -0.94 -6.49
CA ASN A 43 13.34 -1.47 -5.46
C ASN A 43 14.09 -2.71 -5.94
N ILE A 44 15.20 -2.99 -5.29
CA ILE A 44 15.99 -4.19 -5.52
C ILE A 44 15.29 -5.36 -4.80
N ILE A 45 14.91 -6.38 -5.58
CA ILE A 45 14.25 -7.60 -5.04
C ILE A 45 15.15 -8.81 -5.05
N ARG A 46 16.28 -8.74 -5.77
CA ARG A 46 17.26 -9.82 -5.82
C ARG A 46 18.63 -9.26 -6.14
N LEU A 47 19.62 -9.72 -5.40
CA LEU A 47 21.04 -9.41 -5.60
C LEU A 47 21.76 -10.74 -5.82
N ASP A 48 22.24 -10.94 -7.03
CA ASP A 48 23.18 -12.02 -7.37
C ASP A 48 24.54 -11.39 -7.69
N ASP A 49 25.59 -12.20 -7.76
CA ASP A 49 26.95 -11.71 -7.99
C ASP A 49 27.07 -10.91 -9.31
N ASP A 50 26.38 -11.36 -10.34
CA ASP A 50 26.47 -10.75 -11.69
C ASP A 50 25.25 -9.88 -12.06
N ILE A 51 24.06 -10.20 -11.54
CA ILE A 51 22.82 -9.56 -11.95
C ILE A 51 21.98 -9.12 -10.74
N THR A 52 21.60 -7.86 -10.75
CA THR A 52 20.63 -7.28 -9.82
C THR A 52 19.27 -7.17 -10.50
N THR A 53 18.23 -7.68 -9.83
CA THR A 53 16.84 -7.56 -10.29
C THR A 53 16.15 -6.42 -9.57
N ILE A 54 15.67 -5.45 -10.35
CA ILE A 54 14.91 -4.30 -9.87
C ILE A 54 13.44 -4.50 -10.26
N GLN A 55 12.56 -4.29 -9.33
CA GLN A 55 11.13 -4.28 -9.54
C GLN A 55 10.65 -2.83 -9.68
N VAL A 56 10.06 -2.48 -10.82
CA VAL A 56 9.61 -1.12 -11.15
C VAL A 56 8.13 -0.98 -10.83
N TYR A 57 7.76 0.03 -10.06
CA TYR A 57 6.39 0.17 -9.54
C TYR A 57 5.40 0.60 -10.63
N GLU A 58 5.70 1.64 -11.39
CA GLU A 58 4.83 2.17 -12.43
C GLU A 58 4.92 1.39 -13.77
N GLY A 59 5.55 0.21 -13.73
CA GLY A 59 5.74 -0.64 -14.90
C GLY A 59 6.92 -0.23 -15.79
N THR A 60 7.14 -1.02 -16.85
CA THR A 60 8.35 -0.91 -17.70
C THR A 60 8.05 -0.48 -19.14
N ASN A 61 6.79 -0.13 -19.44
CA ASN A 61 6.39 0.29 -20.78
C ASN A 61 7.18 1.54 -21.24
N GLY A 62 7.74 1.48 -22.44
CA GLY A 62 8.50 2.61 -23.01
C GLY A 62 9.90 2.82 -22.48
N ILE A 63 10.42 1.91 -21.63
CA ILE A 63 11.82 1.96 -21.19
C ILE A 63 12.74 1.46 -22.33
N ASP A 64 13.69 2.32 -22.73
CA ASP A 64 14.77 1.91 -23.62
C ASP A 64 15.93 1.35 -22.78
N THR A 65 16.32 0.11 -23.05
CA THR A 65 17.38 -0.58 -22.31
C THR A 65 18.74 0.08 -22.40
N LYS A 66 19.01 0.87 -23.45
CA LYS A 66 20.33 1.51 -23.67
C LYS A 66 20.42 2.91 -23.09
N GLU A 67 19.30 3.64 -23.04
CA GLU A 67 19.29 5.08 -22.72
C GLU A 67 18.74 5.39 -21.32
N VAL A 68 18.22 4.40 -20.61
CA VAL A 68 17.73 4.60 -19.23
C VAL A 68 18.88 4.67 -18.23
N SER A 69 18.73 5.54 -17.25
CA SER A 69 19.68 5.66 -16.14
C SER A 69 19.05 5.17 -14.84
N SER A 70 19.74 4.30 -14.13
CA SER A 70 19.35 3.78 -12.82
C SER A 70 20.10 4.51 -11.71
N VAL A 71 19.39 5.14 -10.79
CA VAL A 71 19.98 5.88 -9.65
C VAL A 71 19.62 5.15 -8.36
N PHE A 72 20.65 4.68 -7.66
CA PHE A 72 20.54 3.98 -6.38
C PHE A 72 20.60 4.98 -5.23
N MET A 73 19.65 4.87 -4.30
CA MET A 73 19.45 5.87 -3.26
C MET A 73 20.14 5.52 -1.94
N GLY A 74 20.55 4.26 -1.72
CA GLY A 74 21.17 3.77 -0.49
C GLY A 74 20.21 3.62 0.68
N GLU A 75 18.91 3.64 0.43
CA GLU A 75 17.87 3.53 1.45
C GLU A 75 16.61 2.83 0.90
N PRO A 76 15.80 2.18 1.75
CA PRO A 76 14.55 1.55 1.35
C PRO A 76 13.49 2.60 0.96
N LEU A 77 12.36 2.11 0.43
CA LEU A 77 11.22 2.97 0.15
C LEU A 77 10.61 3.48 1.46
N LYS A 78 10.51 4.80 1.58
CA LYS A 78 9.91 5.48 2.73
C LYS A 78 8.69 6.26 2.33
N LEU A 79 7.69 6.27 3.22
CA LEU A 79 6.51 7.13 3.10
C LEU A 79 6.74 8.42 3.90
N LYS A 80 6.45 9.55 3.25
CA LYS A 80 6.40 10.86 3.89
C LYS A 80 5.11 10.98 4.71
N LEU A 81 5.24 11.30 5.98
CA LEU A 81 4.13 11.31 6.94
C LEU A 81 3.98 12.69 7.57
N SER A 82 2.74 13.13 7.68
CA SER A 82 2.35 14.40 8.29
C SER A 82 0.90 14.36 8.76
N PRO A 83 0.50 15.12 9.78
CA PRO A 83 -0.92 15.27 10.15
C PRO A 83 -1.79 15.79 9.00
N SER A 84 -1.20 16.51 8.04
CA SER A 84 -1.87 17.04 6.87
C SER A 84 -2.28 15.98 5.83
N MET A 85 -1.96 14.70 6.07
CA MET A 85 -2.49 13.59 5.25
C MET A 85 -3.98 13.35 5.46
N LEU A 86 -4.55 13.78 6.58
CA LEU A 86 -6.00 13.69 6.81
C LEU A 86 -6.75 14.51 5.77
N GLY A 87 -7.75 13.89 5.16
CA GLY A 87 -8.53 14.49 4.08
C GLY A 87 -7.93 14.35 2.68
N ARG A 88 -6.76 13.70 2.55
CA ARG A 88 -6.01 13.59 1.30
C ARG A 88 -6.16 12.21 0.64
N ILE A 89 -5.92 12.20 -0.66
CA ILE A 89 -5.97 10.99 -1.50
C ILE A 89 -4.60 10.79 -2.17
N PHE A 90 -4.09 9.56 -2.07
CA PHE A 90 -2.78 9.16 -2.56
C PHE A 90 -2.91 8.00 -3.55
N ASP A 91 -1.96 7.89 -4.46
CA ASP A 91 -1.79 6.73 -5.34
C ASP A 91 -1.18 5.51 -4.62
N GLY A 92 -1.00 4.40 -5.34
CA GLY A 92 -0.38 3.18 -4.84
C GLY A 92 1.11 3.28 -4.55
N THR A 93 1.74 4.43 -4.80
CA THR A 93 3.15 4.74 -4.47
C THR A 93 3.29 5.76 -3.35
N GLY A 94 2.17 6.34 -2.89
CA GLY A 94 2.12 7.34 -1.82
C GLY A 94 2.25 8.79 -2.29
N ASN A 95 2.12 9.05 -3.58
CA ASN A 95 2.05 10.42 -4.10
C ASN A 95 0.61 10.96 -4.02
N PRO A 96 0.40 12.24 -3.69
CA PRO A 96 -0.93 12.84 -3.66
C PRO A 96 -1.50 12.96 -5.09
N ILE A 97 -2.80 12.61 -5.24
CA ILE A 97 -3.54 12.68 -6.52
C ILE A 97 -4.78 13.57 -6.45
N ASP A 98 -4.91 14.37 -5.41
CA ASP A 98 -6.06 15.24 -5.12
C ASP A 98 -5.87 16.69 -5.56
N ASP A 99 -4.87 17.00 -6.37
CA ASP A 99 -4.51 18.34 -6.86
C ASP A 99 -4.20 19.39 -5.76
N LEU A 100 -4.04 18.97 -4.52
CA LEU A 100 -3.73 19.86 -3.39
C LEU A 100 -2.23 20.06 -3.16
N GLY A 101 -1.38 19.50 -4.04
CA GLY A 101 0.08 19.59 -3.99
C GLY A 101 0.75 18.61 -3.03
N GLU A 102 2.07 18.68 -2.99
CA GLU A 102 2.91 17.82 -2.15
C GLU A 102 2.65 18.03 -0.66
N ILE A 103 2.89 16.96 0.12
CA ILE A 103 2.82 17.02 1.58
C ILE A 103 4.21 17.39 2.12
N GLU A 104 4.25 18.39 2.99
CA GLU A 104 5.45 18.66 3.79
C GLU A 104 5.59 17.57 4.86
N ALA A 105 6.65 16.76 4.70
CA ALA A 105 6.89 15.64 5.60
C ALA A 105 7.37 16.11 6.97
N CYS A 106 6.69 15.67 8.03
CA CYS A 106 7.19 15.80 9.39
C CYS A 106 8.15 14.65 9.73
N VAL A 107 7.84 13.45 9.21
CA VAL A 107 8.61 12.21 9.43
C VAL A 107 8.61 11.40 8.14
N GLU A 108 9.67 10.64 7.91
CA GLU A 108 9.73 9.62 6.87
C GLU A 108 9.90 8.25 7.52
N ARG A 109 9.07 7.27 7.14
CA ARG A 109 9.14 5.90 7.65
C ARG A 109 9.26 4.89 6.53
N ASP A 110 10.03 3.85 6.80
CA ASP A 110 10.10 2.66 5.96
C ASP A 110 8.72 1.98 5.92
N ILE A 111 8.27 1.61 4.74
CA ILE A 111 6.99 0.92 4.54
C ILE A 111 7.03 -0.54 5.00
N ASN A 112 8.21 -1.12 5.17
CA ASN A 112 8.42 -2.45 5.72
C ASN A 112 8.65 -2.36 7.24
N SER A 113 7.69 -1.82 7.97
CA SER A 113 7.80 -1.65 9.41
C SER A 113 7.98 -2.98 10.15
N SER A 114 8.63 -2.92 11.31
CA SER A 114 8.78 -4.10 12.16
C SER A 114 7.53 -4.32 13.02
N SER A 115 7.17 -5.58 13.25
CA SER A 115 6.04 -5.93 14.13
C SER A 115 6.27 -5.44 15.56
N ILE A 116 5.18 -4.99 16.20
CA ILE A 116 5.20 -4.56 17.60
C ILE A 116 5.59 -5.73 18.52
N ASN A 117 6.50 -5.48 19.46
CA ASN A 117 6.89 -6.47 20.45
C ASN A 117 5.64 -7.00 21.18
N PRO A 118 5.42 -8.34 21.20
CA PRO A 118 4.27 -8.94 21.89
C PRO A 118 4.10 -8.52 23.34
N VAL A 119 5.17 -8.22 24.05
CA VAL A 119 5.14 -7.78 25.46
C VAL A 119 4.48 -6.40 25.63
N SER A 120 4.55 -5.53 24.63
CA SER A 120 3.90 -4.22 24.65
C SER A 120 2.42 -4.25 24.27
N ARG A 121 1.90 -5.40 23.81
CA ARG A 121 0.49 -5.54 23.45
C ARG A 121 -0.39 -5.55 24.70
N LYS A 122 -1.49 -4.79 24.65
CA LYS A 122 -2.51 -4.77 25.71
C LYS A 122 -3.78 -5.45 25.20
N TYR A 123 -4.53 -6.08 26.10
CA TYR A 123 -5.86 -6.60 25.79
C TYR A 123 -6.78 -5.44 25.40
N PRO A 124 -7.38 -5.47 24.20
CA PRO A 124 -8.30 -4.43 23.77
C PRO A 124 -9.58 -4.50 24.61
N ARG A 125 -10.09 -3.34 25.03
CA ARG A 125 -11.30 -3.24 25.85
C ARG A 125 -12.35 -2.32 25.23
N ASN A 126 -11.91 -1.40 24.39
CA ASN A 126 -12.77 -0.40 23.79
C ASN A 126 -13.17 -0.83 22.38
N PHE A 127 -14.41 -0.57 22.02
CA PHE A 127 -14.91 -0.92 20.69
C PHE A 127 -15.03 0.30 19.78
N ILE A 128 -15.07 0.01 18.48
CA ILE A 128 -15.39 0.97 17.43
C ILE A 128 -16.84 0.71 17.05
N GLN A 129 -17.69 1.72 17.18
CA GLN A 129 -19.05 1.64 16.72
C GLN A 129 -19.09 1.77 15.22
N THR A 130 -19.57 0.74 14.51
CA THR A 130 -19.63 0.73 13.04
C THR A 130 -20.96 1.25 12.50
N GLY A 131 -21.97 1.37 13.36
CA GLY A 131 -23.33 1.73 12.97
C GLY A 131 -24.10 0.59 12.28
N ILE A 132 -23.51 -0.61 12.19
CA ILE A 132 -24.12 -1.81 11.61
C ILE A 132 -24.52 -2.75 12.74
N SER A 133 -25.82 -2.88 12.98
CA SER A 133 -26.37 -3.60 14.16
C SER A 133 -25.86 -5.04 14.29
N THR A 134 -25.67 -5.73 13.18
CA THR A 134 -25.14 -7.11 13.17
C THR A 134 -23.68 -7.17 13.56
N ILE A 135 -22.86 -6.20 13.16
CA ILE A 135 -21.46 -6.11 13.58
C ILE A 135 -21.40 -5.67 15.03
N ASP A 136 -22.02 -4.56 15.38
CA ASP A 136 -21.95 -3.97 16.72
C ASP A 136 -22.55 -4.87 17.80
N GLY A 137 -23.58 -5.66 17.46
CA GLY A 137 -24.28 -6.54 18.40
C GLY A 137 -23.77 -7.98 18.48
N LEU A 138 -23.25 -8.53 17.39
CA LEU A 138 -22.89 -9.96 17.32
C LEU A 138 -21.38 -10.20 17.14
N MET A 139 -20.68 -9.29 16.49
CA MET A 139 -19.26 -9.41 16.14
C MET A 139 -18.48 -8.13 16.46
N THR A 140 -18.83 -7.46 17.52
CA THR A 140 -18.34 -6.14 17.94
C THR A 140 -16.88 -5.92 17.55
N LEU A 141 -16.60 -4.88 16.78
CA LEU A 141 -15.26 -4.52 16.37
C LEU A 141 -14.51 -3.85 17.54
N ILE A 142 -13.55 -4.54 18.10
CA ILE A 142 -12.74 -4.05 19.22
C ILE A 142 -11.45 -3.44 18.68
N ARG A 143 -10.95 -2.37 19.29
CA ARG A 143 -9.69 -1.73 18.90
C ARG A 143 -8.55 -2.75 18.89
N GLY A 144 -7.79 -2.79 17.79
CA GLY A 144 -6.73 -3.78 17.56
C GLY A 144 -7.21 -5.14 17.06
N GLN A 145 -8.52 -5.32 16.86
CA GLN A 145 -9.09 -6.51 16.24
C GLN A 145 -9.08 -6.41 14.72
N LYS A 146 -8.93 -7.56 14.05
CA LYS A 146 -9.15 -7.72 12.63
C LYS A 146 -10.51 -8.33 12.41
N LEU A 147 -11.31 -7.71 11.55
CA LEU A 147 -12.64 -8.18 11.16
C LEU A 147 -12.62 -8.50 9.66
N PRO A 148 -12.39 -9.75 9.25
CA PRO A 148 -12.47 -10.12 7.85
C PRO A 148 -13.93 -10.16 7.39
N ILE A 149 -14.22 -9.55 6.24
CA ILE A 149 -15.53 -9.59 5.60
C ILE A 149 -15.39 -10.41 4.32
N PHE A 150 -16.11 -11.53 4.26
CA PHE A 150 -16.17 -12.38 3.07
C PHE A 150 -17.50 -12.17 2.37
N SER A 151 -17.46 -11.92 1.07
CA SER A 151 -18.64 -11.79 0.23
C SER A 151 -18.60 -12.79 -0.93
N GLY A 152 -19.78 -13.27 -1.35
CA GLY A 152 -19.93 -14.02 -2.58
C GLY A 152 -20.05 -13.09 -3.79
N SER A 153 -19.91 -13.65 -4.98
CA SER A 153 -20.12 -12.92 -6.23
C SER A 153 -21.52 -12.29 -6.27
N GLY A 154 -21.59 -11.02 -6.68
CA GLY A 154 -22.85 -10.28 -6.78
C GLY A 154 -23.34 -9.62 -5.48
N ILE A 155 -22.61 -9.79 -4.36
CA ILE A 155 -22.90 -9.07 -3.12
C ILE A 155 -22.07 -7.79 -3.08
N ASN A 156 -22.74 -6.67 -2.83
CA ASN A 156 -22.10 -5.36 -2.83
C ASN A 156 -21.35 -5.08 -1.51
N HIS A 157 -20.13 -5.62 -1.38
CA HIS A 157 -19.27 -5.42 -0.23
C HIS A 157 -18.74 -3.97 -0.14
N ASN A 158 -18.66 -3.26 -1.27
CA ASN A 158 -18.19 -1.87 -1.30
C ASN A 158 -19.17 -0.93 -0.58
N GLU A 159 -20.49 -1.14 -0.73
CA GLU A 159 -21.49 -0.38 0.05
C GLU A 159 -21.38 -0.66 1.55
N LEU A 160 -21.07 -1.91 1.95
CA LEU A 160 -20.86 -2.24 3.36
C LEU A 160 -19.61 -1.53 3.90
N ALA A 161 -18.50 -1.55 3.15
CA ALA A 161 -17.28 -0.84 3.53
C ALA A 161 -17.52 0.67 3.63
N GLU A 162 -18.22 1.27 2.66
CA GLU A 162 -18.59 2.69 2.68
C GLU A 162 -19.40 3.05 3.93
N ARG A 163 -20.42 2.25 4.25
CA ARG A 163 -21.26 2.47 5.44
C ARG A 163 -20.45 2.38 6.73
N ILE A 164 -19.56 1.41 6.84
CA ILE A 164 -18.65 1.29 7.99
C ILE A 164 -17.80 2.56 8.10
N ILE A 165 -17.15 3.00 7.02
CA ILE A 165 -16.31 4.19 7.02
C ILE A 165 -17.12 5.44 7.41
N ARG A 166 -18.28 5.61 6.82
CA ARG A 166 -19.14 6.76 7.05
C ARG A 166 -19.73 6.84 8.47
N GLN A 167 -20.08 5.70 9.04
CA GLN A 167 -20.79 5.63 10.32
C GLN A 167 -19.86 5.34 11.50
N SER A 168 -18.62 4.92 11.25
CA SER A 168 -17.71 4.58 12.33
C SER A 168 -17.36 5.78 13.19
N ASP A 169 -17.47 5.57 14.50
CA ASP A 169 -17.09 6.55 15.51
C ASP A 169 -16.62 5.84 16.78
N ILE A 170 -16.05 6.62 17.69
CA ILE A 170 -15.62 6.16 19.01
C ILE A 170 -16.45 6.84 20.09
N THR A 171 -16.84 6.06 21.09
CA THR A 171 -17.69 6.54 22.20
C THR A 171 -16.91 7.35 23.23
N ASP A 172 -15.57 7.29 23.24
CA ASP A 172 -14.74 7.83 24.29
C ASP A 172 -14.29 9.29 24.06
N GLY A 173 -14.74 9.93 22.97
CA GLY A 173 -14.46 11.34 22.64
C GLY A 173 -13.01 11.66 22.27
N GLY A 174 -12.22 10.65 21.88
CA GLY A 174 -10.85 10.84 21.39
C GLY A 174 -10.79 11.26 19.91
N ASN A 175 -9.58 11.58 19.44
CA ASN A 175 -9.34 11.83 18.03
C ASN A 175 -9.46 10.53 17.23
N PHE A 176 -10.32 10.50 16.20
CA PHE A 176 -10.58 9.35 15.37
C PHE A 176 -10.20 9.61 13.93
N ALA A 177 -9.49 8.69 13.33
CA ALA A 177 -9.10 8.74 11.91
C ALA A 177 -9.39 7.40 11.23
N ILE A 178 -9.55 7.44 9.94
CA ILE A 178 -9.77 6.26 9.09
C ILE A 178 -8.69 6.26 8.01
N VAL A 179 -8.04 5.13 7.82
CA VAL A 179 -7.14 4.92 6.70
C VAL A 179 -7.78 3.89 5.77
N PHE A 180 -8.01 4.31 4.54
CA PHE A 180 -8.69 3.51 3.54
C PHE A 180 -7.72 3.13 2.42
N GLY A 181 -7.48 1.82 2.25
CA GLY A 181 -6.67 1.26 1.16
C GLY A 181 -7.58 0.58 0.15
N LEU A 182 -7.66 1.15 -1.05
CA LEU A 182 -8.42 0.64 -2.17
C LEU A 182 -7.47 -0.02 -3.18
N MET A 183 -7.64 -1.32 -3.44
CA MET A 183 -6.72 -2.12 -4.25
C MET A 183 -7.41 -2.74 -5.45
N GLY A 184 -6.91 -2.44 -6.66
CA GLY A 184 -7.39 -3.03 -7.89
C GLY A 184 -8.84 -2.71 -8.23
N ALA A 185 -9.32 -1.56 -7.81
CA ALA A 185 -10.70 -1.15 -8.02
C ALA A 185 -10.93 -0.61 -9.45
N GLU A 186 -12.14 -0.75 -9.93
CA GLU A 186 -12.58 -0.04 -11.13
C GLU A 186 -12.73 1.46 -10.81
N TYR A 187 -12.52 2.30 -11.82
CA TYR A 187 -12.62 3.75 -11.69
C TYR A 187 -13.97 4.20 -11.08
N GLU A 188 -15.07 3.57 -11.49
CA GLU A 188 -16.41 3.88 -10.98
C GLU A 188 -16.52 3.60 -9.46
N THR A 189 -15.89 2.53 -8.99
CA THR A 189 -15.85 2.18 -7.56
C THR A 189 -15.03 3.21 -6.77
N ALA A 190 -13.89 3.64 -7.28
CA ALA A 190 -13.08 4.66 -6.64
C ALA A 190 -13.83 6.00 -6.55
N GLU A 191 -14.47 6.42 -7.63
CA GLU A 191 -15.30 7.64 -7.65
C GLU A 191 -16.53 7.53 -6.72
N PHE A 192 -17.14 6.36 -6.60
CA PHE A 192 -18.21 6.12 -5.63
C PHE A 192 -17.75 6.42 -4.20
N PHE A 193 -16.58 5.91 -3.78
CA PHE A 193 -16.03 6.18 -2.45
C PHE A 193 -15.69 7.66 -2.26
N LYS A 194 -14.95 8.26 -3.19
CA LYS A 194 -14.57 9.70 -3.14
C LYS A 194 -15.79 10.59 -3.01
N LYS A 195 -16.80 10.35 -3.85
CA LYS A 195 -18.05 11.12 -3.85
C LYS A 195 -18.78 10.95 -2.52
N SER A 196 -18.95 9.72 -2.04
CA SER A 196 -19.62 9.46 -0.77
C SER A 196 -18.91 10.12 0.41
N PHE A 197 -17.58 10.02 0.50
CA PHE A 197 -16.82 10.65 1.59
C PHE A 197 -16.91 12.17 1.57
N LYS A 198 -16.92 12.77 0.38
CA LYS A 198 -17.05 14.21 0.20
C LYS A 198 -18.47 14.71 0.55
N GLU A 199 -19.51 14.07 0.03
CA GLU A 199 -20.91 14.46 0.24
C GLU A 199 -21.34 14.29 1.70
N ASN A 200 -20.83 13.28 2.40
CA ASN A 200 -21.13 13.02 3.81
C ASN A 200 -20.20 13.77 4.78
N GLY A 201 -19.24 14.55 4.29
CA GLY A 201 -18.31 15.32 5.12
C GLY A 201 -17.32 14.49 5.92
N VAL A 202 -17.15 13.19 5.59
CA VAL A 202 -16.28 12.27 6.32
C VAL A 202 -14.83 12.36 5.83
N LEU A 203 -14.61 12.88 4.62
CA LEU A 203 -13.29 12.94 3.99
C LEU A 203 -12.23 13.55 4.90
N SER A 204 -12.56 14.57 5.70
CA SER A 204 -11.63 15.22 6.63
C SER A 204 -11.02 14.30 7.68
N LYS A 205 -11.64 13.14 7.95
CA LYS A 205 -11.15 12.11 8.89
C LYS A 205 -10.49 10.94 8.17
N VAL A 206 -10.49 10.91 6.83
CA VAL A 206 -10.04 9.78 6.01
C VAL A 206 -8.71 10.12 5.35
N VAL A 207 -7.79 9.17 5.35
CA VAL A 207 -6.64 9.13 4.44
C VAL A 207 -6.89 7.99 3.47
N MET A 208 -6.91 8.28 2.17
CA MET A 208 -7.21 7.29 1.13
C MET A 208 -5.96 6.98 0.31
N PHE A 209 -5.64 5.70 0.18
CA PHE A 209 -4.66 5.19 -0.78
C PHE A 209 -5.40 4.40 -1.85
N GLU A 210 -5.18 4.76 -3.09
CA GLU A 210 -5.93 4.24 -4.24
C GLU A 210 -5.00 3.57 -5.25
N ASN A 211 -5.34 2.34 -5.61
CA ASN A 211 -4.79 1.66 -6.77
C ASN A 211 -5.94 1.16 -7.63
N LEU A 212 -6.00 1.61 -8.85
CA LEU A 212 -7.02 1.21 -9.81
C LEU A 212 -6.68 -0.12 -10.51
N SER A 213 -7.64 -0.71 -11.18
CA SER A 213 -7.47 -1.98 -11.89
C SER A 213 -6.48 -1.90 -13.06
N ASN A 214 -6.34 -0.72 -13.67
CA ASN A 214 -5.40 -0.43 -14.75
C ASN A 214 -4.00 -0.01 -14.27
N ASP A 215 -3.83 0.22 -12.96
CA ASP A 215 -2.53 0.53 -12.39
C ASP A 215 -1.68 -0.74 -12.20
N SER A 216 -0.41 -0.54 -11.94
CA SER A 216 0.54 -1.64 -11.77
C SER A 216 0.15 -2.60 -10.64
N SER A 217 0.30 -3.91 -10.89
CA SER A 217 0.13 -4.94 -9.85
C SER A 217 1.10 -4.78 -8.68
N ILE A 218 2.24 -4.13 -8.91
CA ILE A 218 3.23 -3.86 -7.85
C ILE A 218 2.75 -2.76 -6.93
N GLU A 219 2.21 -1.68 -7.46
CA GLU A 219 1.58 -0.62 -6.66
C GLU A 219 0.45 -1.19 -5.80
N ARG A 220 -0.30 -2.17 -6.35
CA ARG A 220 -1.35 -2.87 -5.63
C ARG A 220 -0.82 -3.61 -4.40
N ILE A 221 0.38 -4.19 -4.47
CA ILE A 221 1.06 -4.83 -3.34
C ILE A 221 1.58 -3.80 -2.34
N LEU A 222 1.97 -2.60 -2.79
CA LEU A 222 2.46 -1.55 -1.91
C LEU A 222 1.33 -0.83 -1.15
N THR A 223 0.18 -0.66 -1.77
CA THR A 223 -0.96 0.10 -1.22
C THR A 223 -1.31 -0.27 0.23
N PRO A 224 -1.50 -1.54 0.63
CA PRO A 224 -1.81 -1.86 2.02
C PRO A 224 -0.65 -1.56 2.97
N LYS A 225 0.59 -1.69 2.54
CA LYS A 225 1.77 -1.35 3.36
C LYS A 225 1.84 0.15 3.63
N LEU A 226 1.60 0.97 2.60
CA LEU A 226 1.54 2.43 2.74
C LEU A 226 0.39 2.85 3.66
N ALA A 227 -0.79 2.26 3.48
CA ALA A 227 -1.95 2.51 4.33
C ALA A 227 -1.66 2.17 5.80
N LEU A 228 -1.04 1.02 6.08
CA LEU A 228 -0.68 0.62 7.44
C LEU A 228 0.42 1.49 8.03
N THR A 229 1.45 1.87 7.27
CA THR A 229 2.50 2.79 7.73
C THR A 229 1.92 4.16 8.11
N CYS A 230 0.96 4.66 7.33
CA CYS A 230 0.22 5.87 7.66
C CYS A 230 -0.63 5.69 8.94
N ALA A 231 -1.33 4.56 9.06
CA ALA A 231 -2.15 4.26 10.22
C ALA A 231 -1.32 4.14 11.50
N GLU A 232 -0.15 3.51 11.44
CA GLU A 232 0.79 3.43 12.56
C GLU A 232 1.26 4.82 13.01
N TYR A 233 1.60 5.70 12.08
CA TYR A 233 1.96 7.07 12.40
C TYR A 233 0.84 7.82 13.10
N LEU A 234 -0.39 7.75 12.56
CA LEU A 234 -1.54 8.41 13.18
C LEU A 234 -1.85 7.83 14.58
N ALA A 235 -1.68 6.52 14.75
CA ALA A 235 -1.99 5.85 16.02
C ALA A 235 -0.91 6.04 17.08
N PHE A 236 0.37 5.92 16.72
CA PHE A 236 1.45 5.86 17.70
C PHE A 236 2.15 7.20 17.93
N ASP A 237 2.24 8.07 16.91
CA ASP A 237 2.87 9.38 17.06
C ASP A 237 1.86 10.46 17.41
N LEU A 238 0.64 10.37 16.89
CA LEU A 238 -0.42 11.36 17.12
C LEU A 238 -1.47 10.91 18.15
N ASP A 239 -1.31 9.71 18.73
CA ASP A 239 -2.23 9.13 19.72
C ASP A 239 -3.71 9.13 19.27
N MET A 240 -3.93 8.91 17.98
CA MET A 240 -5.26 8.83 17.40
C MET A 240 -5.80 7.41 17.46
N GLN A 241 -7.12 7.28 17.52
CA GLN A 241 -7.77 6.00 17.29
C GLN A 241 -7.97 5.82 15.79
N VAL A 242 -7.42 4.74 15.21
CA VAL A 242 -7.39 4.55 13.77
C VAL A 242 -8.15 3.28 13.39
N LEU A 243 -9.09 3.42 12.46
CA LEU A 243 -9.73 2.32 11.75
C LEU A 243 -9.06 2.18 10.38
N VAL A 244 -8.50 1.02 10.10
CA VAL A 244 -7.97 0.69 8.77
C VAL A 244 -8.98 -0.16 8.03
N VAL A 245 -9.33 0.23 6.81
CA VAL A 245 -10.20 -0.54 5.91
C VAL A 245 -9.45 -0.84 4.63
N LEU A 246 -9.25 -2.11 4.33
CA LEU A 246 -8.55 -2.59 3.14
C LEU A 246 -9.53 -3.35 2.23
N THR A 247 -9.71 -2.86 1.00
CA THR A 247 -10.54 -3.49 -0.02
C THR A 247 -9.88 -3.36 -1.41
N ASP A 248 -9.66 -4.41 -2.20
CA ASP A 248 -10.03 -5.79 -1.97
C ASP A 248 -8.77 -6.66 -1.80
N MET A 249 -8.72 -7.40 -0.71
CA MET A 249 -7.59 -8.29 -0.42
C MET A 249 -7.50 -9.47 -1.41
N THR A 250 -8.57 -9.77 -2.16
CA THR A 250 -8.53 -10.72 -3.28
C THR A 250 -7.69 -10.15 -4.42
N ALA A 251 -7.89 -8.87 -4.76
CA ALA A 251 -7.09 -8.19 -5.79
C ALA A 251 -5.60 -8.13 -5.40
N TYR A 252 -5.31 -7.94 -4.12
CA TYR A 252 -3.95 -8.05 -3.58
C TYR A 252 -3.36 -9.44 -3.80
N ALA A 253 -4.09 -10.51 -3.48
CA ALA A 253 -3.64 -11.89 -3.70
C ALA A 253 -3.38 -12.20 -5.18
N GLU A 254 -4.24 -11.72 -6.07
CA GLU A 254 -4.05 -11.87 -7.52
C GLU A 254 -2.79 -11.15 -8.01
N ALA A 255 -2.50 -9.95 -7.49
CA ALA A 255 -1.27 -9.24 -7.78
C ALA A 255 -0.03 -10.02 -7.32
N LEU A 256 -0.07 -10.61 -6.12
CA LEU A 256 1.01 -11.50 -5.65
C LEU A 256 1.21 -12.70 -6.57
N ARG A 257 0.13 -13.32 -7.03
CA ARG A 257 0.20 -14.45 -7.97
C ARG A 257 0.86 -14.05 -9.28
N GLU A 258 0.47 -12.92 -9.85
CA GLU A 258 1.05 -12.39 -11.07
C GLU A 258 2.56 -12.14 -10.92
N ILE A 259 2.95 -11.43 -9.88
CA ILE A 259 4.34 -11.07 -9.63
C ILE A 259 5.20 -12.30 -9.33
N SER A 260 4.71 -13.27 -8.55
CA SER A 260 5.44 -14.51 -8.29
C SER A 260 5.68 -15.32 -9.55
N THR A 261 4.73 -15.34 -10.46
CA THR A 261 4.86 -16.00 -11.78
C THR A 261 5.94 -15.32 -12.62
N LEU A 262 5.97 -13.99 -12.65
CA LEU A 262 6.98 -13.22 -13.38
C LEU A 262 8.39 -13.38 -12.80
N LYS A 263 8.49 -13.58 -11.48
CA LYS A 263 9.76 -13.91 -10.79
C LYS A 263 10.23 -15.34 -11.05
N GLY A 264 9.39 -16.20 -11.68
CA GLY A 264 9.69 -17.60 -11.90
C GLY A 264 9.66 -18.45 -10.63
N GLU A 265 8.95 -18.02 -9.60
CA GLU A 265 8.79 -18.78 -8.35
C GLU A 265 7.94 -20.02 -8.56
N ILE A 266 8.23 -21.08 -7.81
CA ILE A 266 7.46 -22.33 -7.90
C ILE A 266 6.05 -22.08 -7.35
N PRO A 267 5.00 -22.26 -8.17
CA PRO A 267 3.64 -21.99 -7.73
C PRO A 267 3.15 -23.05 -6.73
N SER A 268 2.39 -22.60 -5.74
CA SER A 268 1.67 -23.47 -4.82
C SER A 268 0.23 -23.69 -5.32
N ARG A 269 -0.69 -24.08 -4.43
CA ARG A 269 -2.09 -24.37 -4.74
C ARG A 269 -2.75 -23.19 -5.50
N LYS A 270 -3.44 -23.49 -6.59
CA LYS A 270 -4.13 -22.52 -7.48
C LYS A 270 -3.20 -21.45 -8.10
N GLY A 271 -1.91 -21.71 -8.17
CA GLY A 271 -0.96 -20.77 -8.77
C GLY A 271 -0.48 -19.64 -7.86
N TYR A 272 -0.92 -19.58 -6.60
CA TYR A 272 -0.46 -18.59 -5.65
C TYR A 272 0.95 -18.90 -5.14
N PRO A 273 1.73 -17.90 -4.72
CA PRO A 273 3.03 -18.13 -4.10
C PRO A 273 2.90 -18.91 -2.78
N GLY A 274 3.89 -19.72 -2.46
CA GLY A 274 3.90 -20.55 -1.23
C GLY A 274 3.85 -19.72 0.05
N TYR A 275 4.28 -18.46 0.00
CA TYR A 275 4.30 -17.53 1.13
C TYR A 275 3.03 -16.66 1.28
N LEU A 276 1.96 -16.90 0.50
CA LEU A 276 0.74 -16.08 0.54
C LEU A 276 0.20 -15.89 1.97
N TYR A 277 0.16 -16.96 2.77
CA TYR A 277 -0.36 -16.88 4.14
C TYR A 277 0.53 -16.07 5.08
N SER A 278 1.85 -16.22 4.98
CA SER A 278 2.79 -15.44 5.78
C SER A 278 2.79 -13.97 5.37
N ASP A 279 2.58 -13.68 4.11
CA ASP A 279 2.46 -12.33 3.60
C ASP A 279 1.20 -11.63 4.13
N PHE A 280 0.04 -12.30 4.06
CA PHE A 280 -1.17 -11.81 4.72
C PHE A 280 -1.00 -11.64 6.24
N ALA A 281 -0.33 -12.59 6.89
CA ALA A 281 -0.07 -12.49 8.32
C ALA A 281 0.82 -11.29 8.67
N SER A 282 1.69 -10.86 7.78
CA SER A 282 2.51 -9.64 7.97
C SER A 282 1.70 -8.36 7.86
N ILE A 283 0.62 -8.37 7.07
CA ILE A 283 -0.30 -7.23 6.93
C ILE A 283 -1.24 -7.14 8.14
N TYR A 284 -1.74 -8.26 8.64
CA TYR A 284 -2.66 -8.34 9.78
C TYR A 284 -1.95 -8.39 11.13
#